data_ad73f7f3e89f493eb4cb342b539e444a
#
_entry.id   ad73f7f3e89f493eb4cb342b539e444a
#
_cell.length_a   1.000
_cell.length_b   1.000
_cell.length_c   1.000
_cell.angle_alpha   90.00
_cell.angle_beta   90.00
_cell.angle_gamma   90.00
#
_symmetry.space_group_name_H-M   'P 1'
#
loop_
_entity.id
_entity.type
_entity.pdbx_description
1 polymer ?
#
loop_
_entity_poly.entity_id
_entity_poly.type
_entity_poly.pdbx_seq_one_letter_code
_entity_poly.pdbx_strand_id
1 'polypeptide(L)'
;MNPGTVLIHIGYITEYGTEDEVADFLYWFSRQPFSYKIFIAGNHDLFLEGGRPAKREKLIPSGIIYLQNSGIEVEGLKIWGSPVTPYFLGMAFNARQGTEIKKVWNKIPADTDILITHGPPKGILDNDVGCEELLQKVNKVKPAIHCFGHAHGQNGIETVNGITFINASIVNSLDPYKIEEYRMVGKPIIYKTEDD
;
A
#
# COMPACT_ATOMS: atom_id res chain seq x y z
N MET A 1 -11.36 -22.73 2.34
CA MET A 1 -10.44 -21.90 3.15
C MET A 1 -11.29 -20.86 3.85
N ASN A 2 -11.17 -20.73 5.18
CA ASN A 2 -11.78 -19.59 5.85
C ASN A 2 -11.11 -18.33 5.25
N PRO A 3 -11.87 -17.35 4.74
CA PRO A 3 -11.29 -16.08 4.36
C PRO A 3 -10.66 -15.46 5.61
N GLY A 4 -9.50 -14.89 5.48
CA GLY A 4 -8.86 -14.14 6.58
C GLY A 4 -9.77 -13.03 7.08
N THR A 5 -9.48 -12.47 8.25
CA THR A 5 -10.27 -11.40 8.86
C THR A 5 -10.13 -10.09 8.07
N VAL A 6 -8.91 -9.78 7.61
CA VAL A 6 -8.57 -8.52 6.95
C VAL A 6 -8.01 -8.78 5.54
N LEU A 7 -8.54 -8.08 4.54
CA LEU A 7 -7.99 -7.99 3.20
C LEU A 7 -7.36 -6.61 3.02
N ILE A 8 -6.07 -6.58 2.66
CA ILE A 8 -5.33 -5.35 2.41
C ILE A 8 -4.94 -5.28 0.93
N HIS A 9 -5.24 -4.14 0.27
CA HIS A 9 -4.78 -3.84 -1.08
C HIS A 9 -3.88 -2.59 -1.07
N ILE A 10 -2.75 -2.67 -1.77
CA ILE A 10 -1.62 -1.75 -1.54
C ILE A 10 -1.34 -0.88 -2.78
N GLY A 11 -2.38 -0.26 -3.32
CA GLY A 11 -2.28 0.64 -4.48
C GLY A 11 -2.25 -0.07 -5.83
N TYR A 12 -2.08 0.70 -6.91
CA TYR A 12 -2.24 0.24 -8.28
C TYR A 12 -3.63 -0.33 -8.55
N ILE A 13 -4.67 0.39 -8.10
CA ILE A 13 -6.06 0.02 -8.35
C ILE A 13 -6.54 0.50 -9.73
N THR A 14 -5.77 1.40 -10.35
CA THR A 14 -6.01 1.93 -11.68
C THR A 14 -4.76 1.85 -12.54
N GLU A 15 -4.92 1.84 -13.85
CA GLU A 15 -3.85 1.95 -14.84
C GLU A 15 -3.67 3.41 -15.28
N TYR A 16 -4.79 4.06 -15.63
CA TYR A 16 -4.79 5.43 -16.14
C TYR A 16 -5.25 6.47 -15.12
N GLY A 17 -5.58 6.04 -13.92
CA GLY A 17 -5.99 6.92 -12.83
C GLY A 17 -7.40 7.50 -12.99
N THR A 18 -8.28 6.85 -13.73
CA THR A 18 -9.64 7.33 -14.00
C THR A 18 -10.61 6.99 -12.88
N GLU A 19 -11.73 7.74 -12.81
CA GLU A 19 -12.81 7.47 -11.87
C GLU A 19 -13.48 6.12 -12.12
N ASP A 20 -13.68 5.76 -13.40
CA ASP A 20 -14.35 4.52 -13.79
C ASP A 20 -13.51 3.29 -13.36
N GLU A 21 -12.19 3.35 -13.50
CA GLU A 21 -11.30 2.29 -13.00
C GLU A 21 -11.39 2.14 -11.48
N VAL A 22 -11.42 3.27 -10.75
CA VAL A 22 -11.60 3.26 -9.29
C VAL A 22 -12.95 2.63 -8.92
N ALA A 23 -14.03 2.99 -9.63
CA ALA A 23 -15.36 2.44 -9.38
C ALA A 23 -15.39 0.92 -9.62
N ASP A 24 -14.76 0.44 -10.70
CA ASP A 24 -14.68 -0.98 -11.03
C ASP A 24 -13.90 -1.76 -9.96
N PHE A 25 -12.74 -1.25 -9.54
CA PHE A 25 -11.98 -1.83 -8.43
C PHE A 25 -12.83 -1.91 -7.15
N LEU A 26 -13.48 -0.82 -6.75
CA LEU A 26 -14.28 -0.77 -5.54
C LEU A 26 -15.49 -1.72 -5.60
N TYR A 27 -16.10 -1.86 -6.78
CA TYR A 27 -17.15 -2.85 -7.00
C TYR A 27 -16.65 -4.26 -6.77
N TRP A 28 -15.51 -4.65 -7.34
CA TRP A 28 -14.89 -5.95 -7.11
C TRP A 28 -14.47 -6.13 -5.65
N PHE A 29 -13.80 -5.13 -5.07
CA PHE A 29 -13.23 -5.19 -3.72
C PHE A 29 -14.32 -5.31 -2.65
N SER A 30 -15.46 -4.64 -2.83
CA SER A 30 -16.61 -4.72 -1.93
C SER A 30 -17.18 -6.13 -1.79
N ARG A 31 -17.06 -6.94 -2.83
CA ARG A 31 -17.61 -8.30 -2.91
C ARG A 31 -16.68 -9.38 -2.36
N GLN A 32 -15.48 -9.00 -1.94
CA GLN A 32 -14.56 -9.97 -1.36
C GLN A 32 -15.05 -10.42 0.03
N PRO A 33 -14.97 -11.74 0.37
CA PRO A 33 -15.55 -12.32 1.57
C PRO A 33 -14.67 -12.12 2.81
N PHE A 34 -14.30 -10.86 3.11
CA PHE A 34 -13.50 -10.50 4.27
C PHE A 34 -14.29 -9.55 5.18
N SER A 35 -14.09 -9.66 6.49
CA SER A 35 -14.76 -8.80 7.47
C SER A 35 -14.31 -7.35 7.33
N TYR A 36 -13.00 -7.13 7.16
CA TYR A 36 -12.41 -5.83 6.95
C TYR A 36 -11.72 -5.77 5.60
N LYS A 37 -12.00 -4.75 4.84
CA LYS A 37 -11.41 -4.48 3.52
C LYS A 37 -10.73 -3.12 3.56
N ILE A 38 -9.40 -3.12 3.56
CA ILE A 38 -8.57 -1.92 3.69
C ILE A 38 -7.78 -1.73 2.40
N PHE A 39 -7.72 -0.51 1.88
CA PHE A 39 -6.85 -0.20 0.77
C PHE A 39 -6.16 1.16 0.92
N ILE A 40 -5.04 1.31 0.26
CA ILE A 40 -4.38 2.57 -0.02
C ILE A 40 -4.32 2.77 -1.53
N ALA A 41 -4.11 4.01 -1.97
CA ALA A 41 -3.77 4.31 -3.35
C ALA A 41 -2.29 4.05 -3.65
N GLY A 42 -1.92 4.12 -4.93
CA GLY A 42 -0.56 4.13 -5.43
C GLY A 42 -0.33 5.27 -6.42
N ASN A 43 0.86 5.32 -7.01
CA ASN A 43 1.24 6.43 -7.89
C ASN A 43 0.49 6.46 -9.23
N HIS A 44 -0.20 5.39 -9.65
CA HIS A 44 -1.10 5.41 -10.81
C HIS A 44 -2.49 5.97 -10.49
N ASP A 45 -2.87 6.07 -9.22
CA ASP A 45 -4.25 6.33 -8.80
C ASP A 45 -4.57 7.83 -8.74
N LEU A 46 -4.42 8.52 -9.89
CA LEU A 46 -4.54 9.98 -10.05
C LEU A 46 -5.87 10.55 -9.56
N PHE A 47 -6.99 9.86 -9.81
CA PHE A 47 -8.31 10.30 -9.35
C PHE A 47 -8.39 10.38 -7.82
N LEU A 48 -7.72 9.45 -7.12
CA LEU A 48 -7.75 9.44 -5.65
C LEU A 48 -6.91 10.56 -5.04
N GLU A 49 -5.89 11.07 -5.73
CA GLU A 49 -5.14 12.25 -5.30
C GLU A 49 -5.88 13.54 -5.67
N GLY A 50 -6.21 13.72 -6.95
CA GLY A 50 -6.68 14.98 -7.50
C GLY A 50 -8.21 15.15 -7.50
N GLY A 51 -8.96 14.09 -7.27
CA GLY A 51 -10.42 14.12 -7.24
C GLY A 51 -10.98 14.97 -6.09
N ARG A 52 -12.15 15.60 -6.32
CA ARG A 52 -12.82 16.34 -5.25
C ARG A 52 -13.11 15.41 -4.06
N PRO A 53 -12.74 15.76 -2.81
CA PRO A 53 -12.92 14.89 -1.65
C PRO A 53 -14.34 14.33 -1.52
N ALA A 54 -15.37 15.17 -1.68
CA ALA A 54 -16.78 14.75 -1.59
C ALA A 54 -17.19 13.75 -2.69
N LYS A 55 -16.53 13.78 -3.86
CA LYS A 55 -16.80 12.82 -4.95
C LYS A 55 -16.15 11.48 -4.64
N ARG A 56 -14.92 11.50 -4.17
CA ARG A 56 -14.19 10.33 -3.72
C ARG A 56 -14.90 9.60 -2.57
N GLU A 57 -15.33 10.35 -1.54
CA GLU A 57 -16.06 9.79 -0.40
C GLU A 57 -17.36 9.12 -0.79
N LYS A 58 -18.10 9.69 -1.77
CA LYS A 58 -19.32 9.07 -2.29
C LYS A 58 -19.06 7.78 -3.09
N LEU A 59 -17.91 7.67 -3.72
CA LEU A 59 -17.56 6.51 -4.53
C LEU A 59 -17.17 5.31 -3.67
N ILE A 60 -16.57 5.54 -2.48
CA ILE A 60 -16.12 4.47 -1.59
C ILE A 60 -17.33 3.90 -0.84
N PRO A 61 -17.71 2.61 -1.06
CA PRO A 61 -18.84 1.99 -0.39
C PRO A 61 -18.61 1.89 1.13
N SER A 62 -19.72 1.92 1.89
CA SER A 62 -19.68 1.59 3.31
C SER A 62 -19.12 0.17 3.51
N GLY A 63 -18.20 0.00 4.47
CA GLY A 63 -17.53 -1.28 4.73
C GLY A 63 -16.20 -1.47 3.98
N ILE A 64 -15.78 -0.47 3.19
CA ILE A 64 -14.42 -0.37 2.66
C ILE A 64 -13.69 0.78 3.37
N ILE A 65 -12.47 0.52 3.79
CA ILE A 65 -11.62 1.47 4.51
C ILE A 65 -10.52 1.95 3.57
N TYR A 66 -10.52 3.24 3.25
CA TYR A 66 -9.45 3.90 2.50
C TYR A 66 -8.52 4.66 3.45
N LEU A 67 -7.23 4.37 3.40
CA LEU A 67 -6.23 5.06 4.19
C LEU A 67 -5.34 5.95 3.31
N GLN A 68 -5.28 7.23 3.65
CA GLN A 68 -4.42 8.22 3.00
C GLN A 68 -3.71 9.07 4.06
N ASN A 69 -2.52 8.67 4.47
CA ASN A 69 -1.80 9.26 5.60
C ASN A 69 -2.68 9.29 6.86
N SER A 70 -3.36 8.20 7.13
CA SER A 70 -4.31 8.04 8.21
C SER A 70 -4.26 6.63 8.78
N GLY A 71 -4.83 6.44 9.96
CA GLY A 71 -4.87 5.14 10.63
C GLY A 71 -6.28 4.73 11.04
N ILE A 72 -6.41 3.46 11.36
CA ILE A 72 -7.60 2.84 11.94
C ILE A 72 -7.17 1.76 12.93
N GLU A 73 -8.03 1.47 13.89
CA GLU A 73 -7.88 0.31 14.76
C GLU A 73 -8.86 -0.78 14.33
N VAL A 74 -8.35 -2.00 14.13
CA VAL A 74 -9.13 -3.18 13.72
C VAL A 74 -8.71 -4.34 14.60
N GLU A 75 -9.64 -4.95 15.32
CA GLU A 75 -9.38 -6.07 16.25
C GLU A 75 -8.23 -5.80 17.23
N GLY A 76 -8.13 -4.55 17.73
CA GLY A 76 -7.08 -4.12 18.65
C GLY A 76 -5.74 -3.80 17.99
N LEU A 77 -5.60 -3.98 16.67
CA LEU A 77 -4.39 -3.65 15.92
C LEU A 77 -4.48 -2.25 15.31
N LYS A 78 -3.48 -1.42 15.55
CA LYS A 78 -3.34 -0.08 14.98
C LYS A 78 -2.70 -0.14 13.60
N ILE A 79 -3.49 0.14 12.59
CA ILE A 79 -3.09 0.08 11.18
C ILE A 79 -2.92 1.50 10.65
N TRP A 80 -1.78 1.82 10.05
CA TRP A 80 -1.54 3.09 9.36
C TRP A 80 -1.30 2.86 7.87
N GLY A 81 -1.93 3.70 7.01
CA GLY A 81 -1.79 3.61 5.56
C GLY A 81 -1.34 4.90 4.91
N SER A 82 -0.40 4.81 3.96
CA SER A 82 0.10 5.93 3.16
C SER A 82 0.34 5.53 1.70
N PRO A 83 -0.23 6.27 0.72
CA PRO A 83 -0.01 6.03 -0.70
C PRO A 83 1.31 6.64 -1.23
N VAL A 84 2.02 7.42 -0.41
CA VAL A 84 3.13 8.26 -0.87
C VAL A 84 4.33 7.44 -1.29
N THR A 85 4.96 7.88 -2.41
CA THR A 85 6.22 7.33 -2.94
C THR A 85 7.23 8.45 -3.22
N PRO A 86 8.53 8.14 -3.31
CA PRO A 86 9.50 9.07 -3.87
C PRO A 86 9.06 9.58 -5.23
N TYR A 87 9.40 10.86 -5.52
CA TYR A 87 9.02 11.51 -6.76
C TYR A 87 9.52 10.74 -7.98
N PHE A 88 8.60 10.42 -8.87
CA PHE A 88 8.85 9.78 -10.15
C PHE A 88 7.85 10.27 -11.20
N LEU A 89 8.33 10.89 -12.26
CA LEU A 89 7.58 11.34 -13.46
C LEU A 89 6.29 12.14 -13.19
N GLY A 90 6.15 12.78 -12.02
CA GLY A 90 4.95 13.58 -11.71
C GLY A 90 3.67 12.76 -11.58
N MET A 91 3.79 11.49 -11.20
CA MET A 91 2.65 10.60 -10.91
C MET A 91 1.97 11.00 -9.59
N ALA A 92 0.85 10.33 -9.26
CA ALA A 92 0.10 10.62 -8.03
C ALA A 92 0.91 10.29 -6.76
N PHE A 93 0.57 10.98 -5.67
CA PHE A 93 1.11 10.77 -4.33
C PHE A 93 2.63 10.81 -4.24
N ASN A 94 3.25 11.60 -5.09
CA ASN A 94 4.69 11.78 -5.10
C ASN A 94 5.16 12.83 -4.09
N ALA A 95 6.29 12.57 -3.43
CA ALA A 95 7.01 13.54 -2.61
C ALA A 95 8.52 13.46 -2.89
N ARG A 96 9.21 14.60 -2.92
CA ARG A 96 10.65 14.62 -3.13
C ARG A 96 11.37 14.01 -1.93
N GLN A 97 12.38 13.20 -2.20
CA GLN A 97 13.26 12.65 -1.16
C GLN A 97 13.85 13.75 -0.28
N GLY A 98 14.29 13.39 0.92
CA GLY A 98 14.79 14.33 1.92
C GLY A 98 13.67 14.95 2.75
N THR A 99 13.68 16.28 2.90
CA THR A 99 12.81 16.98 3.86
C THR A 99 11.32 16.84 3.57
N GLU A 100 10.93 16.79 2.29
CA GLU A 100 9.52 16.77 1.90
C GLU A 100 8.89 15.41 2.27
N ILE A 101 9.46 14.31 1.80
CA ILE A 101 8.92 12.97 2.08
C ILE A 101 9.03 12.61 3.57
N LYS A 102 10.08 13.09 4.24
CA LYS A 102 10.27 12.92 5.68
C LYS A 102 9.12 13.53 6.49
N LYS A 103 8.54 14.65 6.05
CA LYS A 103 7.35 15.24 6.70
C LYS A 103 6.14 14.32 6.62
N VAL A 104 6.00 13.56 5.53
CA VAL A 104 4.94 12.56 5.38
C VAL A 104 5.15 11.43 6.37
N TRP A 105 6.33 10.84 6.37
CA TRP A 105 6.66 9.70 7.26
C TRP A 105 6.61 10.07 8.73
N ASN A 106 6.89 11.32 9.09
CA ASN A 106 6.77 11.78 10.48
C ASN A 106 5.34 11.71 11.04
N LYS A 107 4.32 11.64 10.19
CA LYS A 107 2.92 11.49 10.61
C LYS A 107 2.59 10.06 11.10
N ILE A 108 3.40 9.06 10.75
CA ILE A 108 3.20 7.68 11.19
C ILE A 108 3.30 7.64 12.73
N PRO A 109 2.26 7.18 13.45
CA PRO A 109 2.28 7.08 14.91
C PRO A 109 3.37 6.11 15.39
N ALA A 110 3.86 6.34 16.61
CA ALA A 110 4.92 5.49 17.17
C ALA A 110 4.40 4.11 17.63
N ASP A 111 3.10 4.00 17.83
CA ASP A 111 2.38 2.82 18.30
C ASP A 111 1.65 2.08 17.16
N THR A 112 2.12 2.23 15.92
CA THR A 112 1.59 1.52 14.75
C THR A 112 2.01 0.07 14.80
N ASP A 113 1.05 -0.87 14.78
CA ASP A 113 1.28 -2.32 14.74
C ASP A 113 1.49 -2.81 13.30
N ILE A 114 0.64 -2.35 12.38
CA ILE A 114 0.72 -2.68 10.95
C ILE A 114 0.88 -1.40 10.14
N LEU A 115 1.99 -1.29 9.43
CA LEU A 115 2.24 -0.20 8.49
C LEU A 115 1.96 -0.66 7.06
N ILE A 116 1.21 0.15 6.31
CA ILE A 116 0.94 -0.08 4.88
C ILE A 116 1.46 1.13 4.11
N THR A 117 2.41 0.93 3.21
CA THR A 117 2.89 1.99 2.30
C THR A 117 2.84 1.51 0.86
N HIS A 118 2.62 2.40 -0.11
CA HIS A 118 2.64 1.97 -1.49
C HIS A 118 4.05 1.54 -1.91
N GLY A 119 5.06 2.38 -1.69
CA GLY A 119 6.46 2.05 -1.98
C GLY A 119 7.19 1.37 -0.81
N PRO A 120 8.27 0.63 -1.11
CA PRO A 120 9.09 -0.08 -0.13
C PRO A 120 10.02 0.86 0.66
N PRO A 121 10.51 0.43 1.84
CA PRO A 121 11.68 1.01 2.48
C PRO A 121 12.95 0.60 1.71
N LYS A 122 14.00 1.42 1.76
CA LYS A 122 15.25 1.16 1.03
C LYS A 122 15.92 -0.15 1.46
N GLY A 123 16.31 -0.95 0.46
CA GLY A 123 17.10 -2.17 0.64
C GLY A 123 16.33 -3.40 1.10
N ILE A 124 14.99 -3.33 1.20
CA ILE A 124 14.17 -4.47 1.63
C ILE A 124 13.10 -4.75 0.56
N LEU A 125 13.24 -5.82 -0.20
CA LEU A 125 12.36 -6.24 -1.28
C LEU A 125 11.99 -5.06 -2.22
N ASP A 126 12.95 -4.17 -2.51
CA ASP A 126 12.69 -2.83 -3.02
C ASP A 126 13.04 -2.61 -4.51
N ASN A 127 13.73 -3.56 -5.16
CA ASN A 127 14.17 -3.42 -6.55
C ASN A 127 14.78 -2.02 -6.85
N ASP A 128 15.59 -1.49 -5.91
CA ASP A 128 16.23 -0.18 -5.96
C ASP A 128 15.30 1.06 -6.01
N VAL A 129 13.97 0.89 -5.85
CA VAL A 129 13.01 2.01 -5.80
C VAL A 129 12.65 2.44 -4.37
N GLY A 130 13.28 1.84 -3.37
CA GLY A 130 12.98 2.06 -1.96
C GLY A 130 13.37 3.44 -1.43
N CYS A 131 12.66 3.87 -0.38
CA CYS A 131 12.81 5.16 0.28
C CYS A 131 13.66 5.06 1.55
N GLU A 132 14.76 5.81 1.60
CA GLU A 132 15.67 5.86 2.75
C GLU A 132 14.99 6.45 4.00
N GLU A 133 14.25 7.56 3.83
CA GLU A 133 13.55 8.21 4.93
C GLU A 133 12.43 7.33 5.52
N LEU A 134 11.81 6.48 4.67
CA LEU A 134 10.86 5.49 5.13
C LEU A 134 11.55 4.42 5.97
N LEU A 135 12.69 3.88 5.51
CA LEU A 135 13.46 2.90 6.27
C LEU A 135 13.84 3.45 7.66
N GLN A 136 14.32 4.69 7.73
CA GLN A 136 14.66 5.35 8.99
C GLN A 136 13.44 5.45 9.92
N LYS A 137 12.26 5.78 9.38
CA LYS A 137 11.03 5.88 10.15
C LYS A 137 10.54 4.51 10.62
N VAL A 138 10.57 3.50 9.77
CA VAL A 138 10.18 2.12 10.10
C VAL A 138 11.06 1.56 11.22
N ASN A 139 12.38 1.76 11.14
CA ASN A 139 13.32 1.35 12.18
C ASN A 139 13.08 2.05 13.53
N LYS A 140 12.47 3.24 13.52
CA LYS A 140 12.09 3.98 14.73
C LYS A 140 10.76 3.52 15.32
N VAL A 141 9.75 3.28 14.46
CA VAL A 141 8.41 2.85 14.86
C VAL A 141 8.41 1.37 15.25
N LYS A 142 9.11 0.55 14.48
CA LYS A 142 9.20 -0.91 14.63
C LYS A 142 7.83 -1.58 14.62
N PRO A 143 7.01 -1.36 13.57
CA PRO A 143 5.74 -2.08 13.45
C PRO A 143 6.01 -3.59 13.41
N ALA A 144 5.07 -4.40 13.89
CA ALA A 144 5.18 -5.85 13.77
C ALA A 144 5.21 -6.28 12.29
N ILE A 145 4.40 -5.60 11.46
CA ILE A 145 4.30 -5.89 10.03
C ILE A 145 4.39 -4.58 9.24
N HIS A 146 5.18 -4.59 8.14
CA HIS A 146 5.19 -3.54 7.13
C HIS A 146 4.86 -4.13 5.76
N CYS A 147 3.66 -3.85 5.26
CA CYS A 147 3.20 -4.27 3.93
C CYS A 147 3.40 -3.16 2.92
N PHE A 148 3.91 -3.50 1.72
CA PHE A 148 4.08 -2.58 0.60
C PHE A 148 3.95 -3.30 -0.74
N GLY A 149 3.95 -2.53 -1.83
CA GLY A 149 3.89 -2.99 -3.20
C GLY A 149 4.90 -2.24 -4.07
N HIS A 150 4.48 -1.76 -5.25
CA HIS A 150 5.22 -0.89 -6.16
C HIS A 150 6.51 -1.49 -6.76
N ALA A 151 7.36 -2.12 -5.96
CA ALA A 151 8.57 -2.79 -6.42
C ALA A 151 8.21 -4.13 -7.08
N HIS A 152 7.98 -4.09 -8.39
CA HIS A 152 7.64 -5.26 -9.18
C HIS A 152 8.76 -6.32 -9.15
N GLY A 153 8.37 -7.60 -9.25
CA GLY A 153 9.31 -8.71 -9.25
C GLY A 153 9.92 -9.05 -7.89
N GLN A 154 9.53 -8.37 -6.82
CA GLN A 154 10.02 -8.57 -5.45
C GLN A 154 8.96 -9.14 -4.50
N ASN A 155 7.90 -9.79 -5.05
CA ASN A 155 6.86 -10.43 -4.24
C ASN A 155 7.47 -11.40 -3.22
N GLY A 156 7.20 -11.21 -1.94
CA GLY A 156 7.78 -12.05 -0.90
C GLY A 156 7.63 -11.52 0.51
N ILE A 157 8.18 -12.28 1.45
CA ILE A 157 8.24 -11.95 2.88
C ILE A 157 9.69 -12.02 3.33
N GLU A 158 10.12 -11.03 4.10
CA GLU A 158 11.43 -10.98 4.74
C GLU A 158 11.28 -10.46 6.17
N THR A 159 12.02 -11.03 7.12
CA THR A 159 12.03 -10.54 8.51
C THR A 159 13.41 -9.94 8.82
N VAL A 160 13.42 -8.66 9.16
CA VAL A 160 14.62 -7.92 9.49
C VAL A 160 14.43 -7.19 10.82
N ASN A 161 15.34 -7.39 11.77
CA ASN A 161 15.29 -6.74 13.09
C ASN A 161 13.96 -6.89 13.85
N GLY A 162 13.29 -8.04 13.68
CA GLY A 162 12.01 -8.34 14.33
C GLY A 162 10.78 -7.72 13.65
N ILE A 163 10.95 -7.07 12.49
CA ILE A 163 9.87 -6.53 11.68
C ILE A 163 9.64 -7.48 10.50
N THR A 164 8.40 -7.89 10.27
CA THR A 164 8.02 -8.67 9.08
C THR A 164 7.68 -7.72 7.93
N PHE A 165 8.48 -7.75 6.87
CA PHE A 165 8.26 -7.00 5.64
C PHE A 165 7.58 -7.86 4.59
N ILE A 166 6.55 -7.33 3.95
CA ILE A 166 5.75 -8.04 2.95
C ILE A 166 5.66 -7.18 1.69
N ASN A 167 6.33 -7.60 0.61
CA ASN A 167 6.06 -7.02 -0.71
C ASN A 167 4.95 -7.82 -1.39
N ALA A 168 3.77 -7.21 -1.54
CA ALA A 168 2.58 -7.84 -2.11
C ALA A 168 2.42 -7.58 -3.62
N SER A 169 3.43 -7.06 -4.32
CA SER A 169 3.40 -6.87 -5.77
C SER A 169 3.30 -8.21 -6.49
N ILE A 170 2.20 -8.47 -7.17
CA ILE A 170 1.96 -9.74 -7.88
C ILE A 170 2.21 -9.63 -9.39
N VAL A 171 2.53 -8.45 -9.87
CA VAL A 171 2.76 -8.17 -11.29
C VAL A 171 4.22 -7.87 -11.55
N ASN A 172 4.72 -8.31 -12.70
CA ASN A 172 6.02 -7.92 -13.23
C ASN A 172 5.90 -7.59 -14.72
N SER A 173 6.76 -6.70 -15.20
CA SER A 173 6.92 -6.41 -16.62
C SER A 173 8.40 -6.37 -16.96
N LEU A 174 8.75 -6.83 -18.14
CA LEU A 174 10.11 -6.70 -18.70
C LEU A 174 10.38 -5.25 -19.11
N ASP A 175 9.33 -4.53 -19.50
CA ASP A 175 9.38 -3.10 -19.82
C ASP A 175 8.25 -2.38 -19.06
N PRO A 176 8.56 -1.53 -18.05
CA PRO A 176 7.55 -0.83 -17.24
C PRO A 176 6.69 0.16 -18.04
N TYR A 177 7.07 0.46 -19.28
CA TYR A 177 6.31 1.34 -20.18
C TYR A 177 5.40 0.58 -21.15
N LYS A 178 5.38 -0.76 -21.09
CA LYS A 178 4.57 -1.61 -21.96
C LYS A 178 3.59 -2.46 -21.15
N ILE A 179 2.36 -1.99 -21.04
CA ILE A 179 1.28 -2.64 -20.28
C ILE A 179 1.00 -4.05 -20.80
N GLU A 180 1.07 -4.23 -22.12
CA GLU A 180 0.86 -5.53 -22.77
C GLU A 180 1.88 -6.61 -22.35
N GLU A 181 3.01 -6.19 -21.77
CA GLU A 181 4.04 -7.11 -21.26
C GLU A 181 3.85 -7.47 -19.79
N TYR A 182 2.86 -6.86 -19.08
CA TYR A 182 2.59 -7.18 -17.69
C TYR A 182 2.13 -8.63 -17.53
N ARG A 183 2.74 -9.32 -16.58
CA ARG A 183 2.43 -10.72 -16.24
C ARG A 183 2.24 -10.85 -14.74
N MET A 184 1.25 -11.62 -14.35
CA MET A 184 1.12 -12.07 -12.97
C MET A 184 2.22 -13.09 -12.67
N VAL A 185 3.11 -12.74 -11.77
CA VAL A 185 4.26 -13.58 -11.37
C VAL A 185 4.20 -13.99 -9.92
N GLY A 186 3.45 -13.25 -9.09
CA GLY A 186 3.26 -13.52 -7.68
C GLY A 186 1.87 -14.07 -7.36
N LYS A 187 1.65 -14.32 -6.08
CA LYS A 187 0.35 -14.68 -5.51
C LYS A 187 0.03 -13.73 -4.37
N PRO A 188 -1.26 -13.52 -4.05
CA PRO A 188 -1.64 -12.86 -2.80
C PRO A 188 -0.97 -13.56 -1.61
N ILE A 189 -0.41 -12.77 -0.70
CA ILE A 189 0.27 -13.29 0.47
C ILE A 189 -0.76 -13.44 1.59
N ILE A 190 -0.81 -14.64 2.18
CA ILE A 190 -1.61 -14.92 3.38
C ILE A 190 -0.64 -14.93 4.54
N TYR A 191 -0.81 -13.99 5.46
CA TYR A 191 -0.06 -13.93 6.70
C TYR A 191 -1.01 -14.19 7.88
N LYS A 192 -0.57 -15.03 8.81
CA LYS A 192 -1.29 -15.28 10.06
C LYS A 192 -0.49 -14.68 11.20
N THR A 193 -1.09 -13.80 11.97
CA THR A 193 -0.58 -13.46 13.29
C THR A 193 -0.73 -14.69 14.16
N GLU A 194 0.34 -15.09 14.84
CA GLU A 194 0.24 -16.16 15.84
C GLU A 194 -0.62 -15.62 16.98
N ASP A 195 -1.71 -16.32 17.26
CA ASP A 195 -2.45 -16.13 18.51
C ASP A 195 -1.58 -16.70 19.63
N ASP A 196 -1.24 -15.89 20.62
CA ASP A 196 -0.63 -16.32 21.89
C ASP A 196 -1.58 -17.25 22.67
#